data_c70e7b126d9f7173d2fc9363ee167c2b
#
_entry.id   c70e7b126d9f7173d2fc9363ee167c2b
#
_cell.length_a   1.000
_cell.length_b   1.000
_cell.length_c   1.000
_cell.angle_alpha   90.00
_cell.angle_beta   90.00
_cell.angle_gamma   90.00
#
_symmetry.space_group_name_H-M   'P 1'
#
loop_
_entity.id
_entity.type
_entity.pdbx_description
1 polymer ?
#
loop_
_entity_poly.entity_id
_entity_poly.type
_entity_poly.pdbx_seq_one_letter_code
_entity_poly.pdbx_strand_id
1 'polypeptide(L)'
;FFTDEDIGSYYLLDSILTVVDAKHAPRQLDEFHEAQEQVGFADRILLSKTDLVSEDDVKVLTARMKKMNPRAPVKKVHFGNAPIAEVLDIRGFNLNAILELDPEFLVDSHHEHHDEVESFVFRSEKPFNGDKLEQFLSGMIQVYGPDLLRYKGVLWMKGNPRRVVFQGVHMMMGGDMGKPWGKGEKKRSVMVFIGKKLPKDIFIAGMEECLSK
;
A
#
# COMPACT_ATOMS: atom_id res chain seq x y z
N PHE A 1 -17.24 7.39 5.39
CA PHE A 1 -17.14 6.14 6.12
C PHE A 1 -16.25 6.29 7.37
N PHE A 2 -15.03 6.78 7.25
CA PHE A 2 -14.09 6.88 8.37
C PHE A 2 -14.31 8.07 9.30
N THR A 3 -14.99 9.11 8.84
CA THR A 3 -15.26 10.35 9.59
C THR A 3 -16.61 10.33 10.32
N ASP A 4 -17.40 9.30 10.07
CA ASP A 4 -18.73 9.12 10.68
C ASP A 4 -18.62 8.07 11.79
N GLU A 5 -18.67 8.52 13.05
CA GLU A 5 -18.53 7.66 14.22
C GLU A 5 -19.68 6.65 14.34
N ASP A 6 -20.88 6.99 13.89
CA ASP A 6 -22.03 6.10 13.91
C ASP A 6 -21.82 4.93 12.93
N ILE A 7 -21.37 5.22 11.73
CA ILE A 7 -21.05 4.17 10.73
C ILE A 7 -19.87 3.32 11.21
N GLY A 8 -18.81 3.94 11.70
CA GLY A 8 -17.60 3.25 12.18
C GLY A 8 -17.85 2.27 13.33
N SER A 9 -18.92 2.50 14.15
CA SER A 9 -19.27 1.62 15.26
C SER A 9 -19.99 0.33 14.82
N TYR A 10 -20.66 0.32 13.66
CA TYR A 10 -21.45 -0.81 13.17
C TYR A 10 -20.81 -1.56 11.98
N TYR A 11 -19.89 -0.93 11.27
CA TYR A 11 -19.30 -1.49 10.06
C TYR A 11 -17.79 -1.54 10.15
N LEU A 12 -17.23 -2.62 9.65
CA LEU A 12 -15.79 -2.80 9.45
C LEU A 12 -15.48 -2.63 7.97
N LEU A 13 -14.58 -1.71 7.63
CA LEU A 13 -14.04 -1.64 6.28
C LEU A 13 -13.12 -2.84 6.06
N ASP A 14 -13.53 -3.76 5.19
CA ASP A 14 -12.75 -4.94 4.86
C ASP A 14 -11.61 -4.61 3.90
N SER A 15 -11.94 -4.02 2.76
CA SER A 15 -10.96 -3.73 1.70
C SER A 15 -11.51 -2.77 0.66
N ILE A 16 -10.59 -2.20 -0.13
CA ILE A 16 -10.89 -1.41 -1.31
C ILE A 16 -10.61 -2.26 -2.54
N LEU A 17 -11.66 -2.56 -3.31
CA LEU A 17 -11.57 -3.27 -4.58
C LEU A 17 -11.65 -2.27 -5.72
N THR A 18 -10.62 -2.24 -6.57
CA THR A 18 -10.61 -1.41 -7.78
C THR A 18 -10.84 -2.29 -9.00
N VAL A 19 -11.87 -1.99 -9.77
CA VAL A 19 -12.16 -2.66 -11.05
C VAL A 19 -11.55 -1.83 -12.17
N VAL A 20 -10.67 -2.45 -12.96
CA VAL A 20 -9.95 -1.81 -14.05
C VAL A 20 -10.36 -2.44 -15.38
N ASP A 21 -10.76 -1.60 -16.34
CA ASP A 21 -11.05 -2.00 -17.71
C ASP A 21 -9.75 -2.04 -18.52
N ALA A 22 -9.29 -3.26 -18.89
CA ALA A 22 -8.01 -3.44 -19.58
C ALA A 22 -7.89 -2.66 -20.88
N LYS A 23 -9.01 -2.44 -21.60
CA LYS A 23 -9.02 -1.73 -22.87
C LYS A 23 -8.89 -0.21 -22.71
N HIS A 24 -9.52 0.36 -21.70
CA HIS A 24 -9.59 1.81 -21.55
C HIS A 24 -8.61 2.37 -20.48
N ALA A 25 -8.14 1.51 -19.57
CA ALA A 25 -7.29 1.95 -18.49
C ALA A 25 -5.97 2.63 -18.90
N PRO A 26 -5.26 2.21 -19.97
CA PRO A 26 -4.04 2.92 -20.37
C PRO A 26 -4.28 4.41 -20.58
N ARG A 27 -5.32 4.75 -21.37
CA ARG A 27 -5.70 6.13 -21.61
C ARG A 27 -6.22 6.83 -20.35
N GLN A 28 -7.06 6.15 -19.56
CA GLN A 28 -7.63 6.74 -18.34
C GLN A 28 -6.54 7.06 -17.31
N LEU A 29 -5.53 6.22 -17.18
CA LEU A 29 -4.38 6.46 -16.31
C LEU A 29 -3.50 7.62 -16.80
N ASP A 30 -3.52 7.94 -18.10
CA ASP A 30 -2.80 9.10 -18.65
C ASP A 30 -3.58 10.41 -18.46
N GLU A 31 -4.92 10.38 -18.58
CA GLU A 31 -5.75 11.56 -18.64
C GLU A 31 -6.37 11.97 -17.29
N PHE A 32 -6.58 11.01 -16.37
CA PHE A 32 -7.36 11.23 -15.15
C PHE A 32 -6.59 10.87 -13.89
N HIS A 33 -6.35 11.85 -13.02
CA HIS A 33 -5.71 11.64 -11.72
C HIS A 33 -6.49 10.68 -10.83
N GLU A 34 -7.82 10.74 -10.87
CA GLU A 34 -8.71 9.88 -10.08
C GLU A 34 -8.52 8.40 -10.44
N ALA A 35 -8.22 8.08 -11.69
CA ALA A 35 -7.93 6.71 -12.11
C ALA A 35 -6.64 6.19 -11.46
N GLN A 36 -5.60 7.03 -11.39
CA GLN A 36 -4.35 6.69 -10.71
C GLN A 36 -4.57 6.55 -9.19
N GLU A 37 -5.33 7.44 -8.58
CA GLU A 37 -5.68 7.37 -7.17
C GLU A 37 -6.42 6.08 -6.82
N GLN A 38 -7.40 5.68 -7.62
CA GLN A 38 -8.14 4.44 -7.43
C GLN A 38 -7.23 3.21 -7.45
N VAL A 39 -6.21 3.20 -8.32
CA VAL A 39 -5.17 2.15 -8.30
C VAL A 39 -4.32 2.26 -7.04
N GLY A 40 -3.93 3.47 -6.64
CA GLY A 40 -3.14 3.74 -5.44
C GLY A 40 -3.82 3.27 -4.15
N PHE A 41 -5.13 3.48 -4.04
CA PHE A 41 -5.93 3.08 -2.86
C PHE A 41 -6.22 1.58 -2.78
N ALA A 42 -6.19 0.86 -3.90
CA ALA A 42 -6.64 -0.52 -3.98
C ALA A 42 -5.95 -1.46 -2.98
N ASP A 43 -6.72 -2.32 -2.33
CA ASP A 43 -6.21 -3.52 -1.66
C ASP A 43 -6.11 -4.69 -2.64
N ARG A 44 -6.98 -4.68 -3.67
CA ARG A 44 -6.96 -5.62 -4.79
C ARG A 44 -7.48 -4.96 -6.05
N ILE A 45 -6.87 -5.32 -7.18
CA ILE A 45 -7.26 -4.86 -8.50
C ILE A 45 -7.88 -6.02 -9.27
N LEU A 46 -9.11 -5.82 -9.75
CA LEU A 46 -9.81 -6.75 -10.63
C LEU A 46 -9.68 -6.23 -12.06
N LEU A 47 -8.81 -6.86 -12.86
CA LEU A 47 -8.57 -6.49 -14.25
C LEU A 47 -9.59 -7.18 -15.15
N SER A 48 -10.55 -6.41 -15.63
CA SER A 48 -11.67 -6.85 -16.47
C SER A 48 -11.39 -6.59 -17.94
N LYS A 49 -12.17 -7.24 -18.83
CA LYS A 49 -12.12 -7.08 -20.28
C LYS A 49 -10.75 -7.39 -20.90
N THR A 50 -10.02 -8.31 -20.32
CA THR A 50 -8.72 -8.75 -20.83
C THR A 50 -8.83 -9.51 -22.16
N ASP A 51 -10.02 -9.95 -22.53
CA ASP A 51 -10.37 -10.55 -23.82
C ASP A 51 -10.41 -9.53 -24.98
N LEU A 52 -10.43 -8.25 -24.68
CA LEU A 52 -10.50 -7.15 -25.68
C LEU A 52 -9.12 -6.55 -26.00
N VAL A 53 -8.06 -7.07 -25.44
CA VAL A 53 -6.68 -6.57 -25.61
C VAL A 53 -5.70 -7.75 -25.76
N SER A 54 -4.47 -7.48 -26.23
CA SER A 54 -3.45 -8.51 -26.32
C SER A 54 -2.90 -8.91 -24.95
N GLU A 55 -2.33 -10.11 -24.82
CA GLU A 55 -1.65 -10.53 -23.58
C GLU A 55 -0.47 -9.62 -23.23
N ASP A 56 0.19 -9.03 -24.22
CA ASP A 56 1.31 -8.12 -23.97
C ASP A 56 0.82 -6.78 -23.43
N ASP A 57 -0.30 -6.25 -23.94
CA ASP A 57 -0.94 -5.06 -23.35
C ASP A 57 -1.34 -5.30 -21.90
N VAL A 58 -1.88 -6.50 -21.60
CA VAL A 58 -2.21 -6.89 -20.22
C VAL A 58 -0.98 -6.89 -19.33
N LYS A 59 0.16 -7.41 -19.81
CA LYS A 59 1.43 -7.42 -19.05
C LYS A 59 1.91 -6.00 -18.78
N VAL A 60 1.94 -5.14 -19.81
CA VAL A 60 2.36 -3.73 -19.68
C VAL A 60 1.47 -2.99 -18.69
N LEU A 61 0.15 -3.09 -18.82
CA LEU A 61 -0.80 -2.45 -17.92
C LEU A 61 -0.64 -2.98 -16.48
N THR A 62 -0.47 -4.28 -16.32
CA THR A 62 -0.24 -4.88 -15.00
C THR A 62 1.05 -4.38 -14.36
N ALA A 63 2.13 -4.27 -15.13
CA ALA A 63 3.40 -3.73 -14.65
C ALA A 63 3.27 -2.27 -14.22
N ARG A 64 2.53 -1.44 -15.01
CA ARG A 64 2.24 -0.05 -14.66
C ARG A 64 1.47 0.08 -13.35
N MET A 65 0.38 -0.68 -13.19
CA MET A 65 -0.42 -0.67 -11.95
C MET A 65 0.39 -1.15 -10.75
N LYS A 66 1.26 -2.13 -10.93
CA LYS A 66 2.15 -2.62 -9.88
C LYS A 66 3.23 -1.60 -9.48
N LYS A 67 3.69 -0.76 -10.41
CA LYS A 67 4.59 0.34 -10.09
C LYS A 67 3.91 1.38 -9.20
N MET A 68 2.64 1.73 -9.50
CA MET A 68 1.84 2.64 -8.67
C MET A 68 1.50 2.04 -7.32
N ASN A 69 1.04 0.79 -7.31
CA ASN A 69 0.64 0.08 -6.10
C ASN A 69 1.17 -1.37 -6.08
N PRO A 70 2.39 -1.59 -5.58
CA PRO A 70 3.02 -2.91 -5.54
C PRO A 70 2.32 -3.89 -4.59
N ARG A 71 1.42 -3.39 -3.75
CA ARG A 71 0.74 -4.20 -2.73
C ARG A 71 -0.59 -4.78 -3.18
N ALA A 72 -1.23 -4.19 -4.17
CA ALA A 72 -2.50 -4.67 -4.66
C ALA A 72 -2.29 -5.83 -5.65
N PRO A 73 -2.64 -7.08 -5.30
CA PRO A 73 -2.66 -8.16 -6.26
C PRO A 73 -3.59 -7.81 -7.41
N VAL A 74 -3.11 -8.02 -8.65
CA VAL A 74 -3.91 -7.84 -9.86
C VAL A 74 -4.44 -9.19 -10.29
N LYS A 75 -5.76 -9.32 -10.37
CA LYS A 75 -6.44 -10.53 -10.83
C LYS A 75 -7.27 -10.27 -12.07
N LYS A 76 -7.06 -11.09 -13.11
CA LYS A 76 -7.93 -11.08 -14.28
C LYS A 76 -9.31 -11.62 -13.90
N VAL A 77 -10.36 -10.90 -14.28
CA VAL A 77 -11.77 -11.31 -14.11
C VAL A 77 -12.51 -11.19 -15.43
N HIS A 78 -13.49 -12.06 -15.65
CA HIS A 78 -14.27 -12.10 -16.87
C HIS A 78 -15.75 -11.97 -16.55
N PHE A 79 -16.44 -11.01 -17.16
CA PHE A 79 -17.86 -10.70 -16.90
C PHE A 79 -18.22 -10.58 -15.41
N GLY A 80 -17.34 -10.00 -14.60
CA GLY A 80 -17.56 -9.84 -13.16
C GLY A 80 -17.43 -11.13 -12.34
N ASN A 81 -17.03 -12.24 -12.97
CA ASN A 81 -16.83 -13.50 -12.28
C ASN A 81 -15.52 -13.49 -11.50
N ALA A 82 -15.59 -13.15 -10.23
CA ALA A 82 -14.50 -13.24 -9.27
C ALA A 82 -14.89 -14.21 -8.14
N PRO A 83 -13.99 -15.12 -7.72
CA PRO A 83 -14.28 -15.98 -6.57
C PRO A 83 -14.56 -15.14 -5.32
N ILE A 84 -15.67 -15.37 -4.65
CA ILE A 84 -16.11 -14.60 -3.48
C ILE A 84 -15.03 -14.59 -2.39
N ALA A 85 -14.38 -15.72 -2.15
CA ALA A 85 -13.29 -15.83 -1.18
C ALA A 85 -12.07 -14.94 -1.50
N GLU A 86 -11.98 -14.42 -2.71
CA GLU A 86 -10.90 -13.53 -3.12
C GLU A 86 -11.30 -12.04 -3.09
N VAL A 87 -12.56 -11.75 -2.89
CA VAL A 87 -13.12 -10.37 -2.89
C VAL A 87 -13.81 -9.99 -1.58
N LEU A 88 -14.08 -10.96 -0.70
CA LEU A 88 -14.62 -10.74 0.63
C LEU A 88 -13.66 -11.28 1.69
N ASP A 89 -13.71 -10.70 2.89
CA ASP A 89 -12.86 -11.03 4.04
C ASP A 89 -11.36 -10.96 3.69
N ILE A 90 -11.03 -10.05 2.77
CA ILE A 90 -9.64 -9.79 2.34
C ILE A 90 -8.84 -9.25 3.51
N ARG A 91 -9.56 -8.58 4.44
CA ARG A 91 -8.96 -7.91 5.60
C ARG A 91 -7.79 -7.04 5.14
N GLY A 92 -8.03 -6.25 4.10
CA GLY A 92 -7.03 -5.33 3.54
C GLY A 92 -6.46 -4.38 4.58
N PHE A 93 -7.21 -4.19 5.66
CA PHE A 93 -6.81 -3.55 6.90
C PHE A 93 -6.32 -4.55 7.97
N ASN A 94 -6.25 -5.87 7.65
CA ASN A 94 -5.72 -6.87 8.58
C ASN A 94 -4.18 -6.96 8.47
N LEU A 95 -3.60 -6.91 9.61
CA LEU A 95 -2.18 -6.78 9.89
C LEU A 95 -1.35 -8.04 9.59
N ASN A 96 -1.96 -9.21 9.61
CA ASN A 96 -1.24 -10.47 9.42
C ASN A 96 -0.95 -10.80 7.95
N ALA A 97 -1.74 -10.30 7.01
CA ALA A 97 -1.55 -10.49 5.57
C ALA A 97 -0.34 -9.69 5.02
N ILE A 98 0.16 -8.72 5.78
CA ILE A 98 1.33 -7.91 5.39
C ILE A 98 2.64 -8.70 5.45
N LEU A 99 2.66 -9.82 6.15
CA LEU A 99 3.87 -10.62 6.40
C LEU A 99 4.30 -11.48 5.21
N GLU A 100 3.43 -11.64 4.22
CA GLU A 100 3.69 -12.46 3.01
C GLU A 100 4.20 -11.61 1.83
N LEU A 101 4.76 -10.43 2.09
CA LEU A 101 5.39 -9.64 1.05
C LEU A 101 6.62 -10.35 0.49
N ASP A 102 6.53 -10.73 -0.77
CA ASP A 102 7.66 -11.18 -1.56
C ASP A 102 8.74 -10.08 -1.60
N PRO A 103 9.92 -10.31 -1.00
CA PRO A 103 10.98 -9.31 -0.95
C PRO A 103 11.56 -9.00 -2.34
N GLU A 104 11.42 -9.90 -3.33
CA GLU A 104 11.96 -9.72 -4.68
C GLU A 104 11.08 -8.83 -5.57
N PHE A 105 9.84 -8.61 -5.16
CA PHE A 105 8.86 -7.84 -5.95
C PHE A 105 9.16 -6.33 -6.05
N LEU A 106 10.11 -5.84 -5.28
CA LEU A 106 10.44 -4.41 -5.13
C LEU A 106 11.77 -4.04 -5.80
N VAL A 107 12.19 -4.77 -6.81
CA VAL A 107 13.35 -4.41 -7.64
C VAL A 107 12.90 -3.31 -8.61
N ASP A 108 13.58 -2.16 -8.53
CA ASP A 108 13.40 -1.01 -9.41
C ASP A 108 13.50 -1.43 -10.89
N SER A 109 12.38 -1.53 -11.58
CA SER A 109 12.34 -1.56 -13.03
C SER A 109 12.10 -0.14 -13.54
N HIS A 110 13.17 0.50 -14.04
CA HIS A 110 13.10 1.78 -14.72
C HIS A 110 12.33 1.64 -16.03
N HIS A 111 11.06 2.05 -16.01
CA HIS A 111 10.32 2.41 -17.22
C HIS A 111 9.71 3.78 -16.98
N GLU A 112 10.04 4.72 -17.89
CA GLU A 112 9.53 6.09 -17.87
C GLU A 112 8.03 6.10 -18.23
N HIS A 113 7.17 6.14 -17.23
CA HIS A 113 5.80 6.59 -17.35
C HIS A 113 5.64 7.82 -16.44
N HIS A 114 5.01 8.87 -16.96
CA HIS A 114 4.72 10.10 -16.21
C HIS A 114 3.51 9.92 -15.29
N ASP A 115 3.50 8.85 -14.49
CA ASP A 115 2.46 8.65 -13.49
C ASP A 115 2.71 9.59 -12.30
N GLU A 116 1.69 10.33 -11.88
CA GLU A 116 1.79 11.19 -10.70
C GLU A 116 1.74 10.40 -9.40
N VAL A 117 1.09 9.22 -9.43
CA VAL A 117 1.05 8.30 -8.30
C VAL A 117 2.23 7.34 -8.39
N GLU A 118 3.07 7.39 -7.38
CA GLU A 118 4.26 6.56 -7.26
C GLU A 118 4.27 5.86 -5.91
N SER A 119 5.12 4.83 -5.80
CA SER A 119 5.36 4.16 -4.55
C SER A 119 6.85 4.02 -4.27
N PHE A 120 7.18 4.02 -2.99
CA PHE A 120 8.52 3.69 -2.53
C PHE A 120 8.48 2.92 -1.22
N VAL A 121 9.58 2.24 -0.91
CA VAL A 121 9.68 1.35 0.24
C VAL A 121 10.84 1.74 1.12
N PHE A 122 10.55 1.87 2.40
CA PHE A 122 11.56 1.94 3.46
C PHE A 122 11.84 0.55 4.04
N ARG A 123 13.09 0.23 4.27
CA ARG A 123 13.51 -1.02 4.95
C ARG A 123 14.57 -0.74 5.98
N SER A 124 14.49 -1.44 7.13
CA SER A 124 15.53 -1.37 8.14
C SER A 124 15.64 -2.67 8.93
N GLU A 125 16.86 -3.06 9.26
CA GLU A 125 17.18 -4.13 10.21
C GLU A 125 17.51 -3.59 11.61
N LYS A 126 17.23 -2.31 11.86
CA LYS A 126 17.34 -1.67 13.18
C LYS A 126 15.95 -1.38 13.73
N PRO A 127 15.76 -1.45 15.06
CA PRO A 127 14.48 -1.12 15.67
C PRO A 127 14.22 0.38 15.64
N PHE A 128 12.97 0.76 15.59
CA PHE A 128 12.52 2.15 15.74
C PHE A 128 12.43 2.57 17.21
N ASN A 129 12.67 3.84 17.46
CA ASN A 129 12.21 4.53 18.66
C ASN A 129 10.75 4.95 18.44
N GLY A 130 9.83 4.51 19.32
CA GLY A 130 8.39 4.72 19.15
C GLY A 130 8.00 6.19 19.10
N ASP A 131 8.47 6.96 20.08
CA ASP A 131 8.10 8.38 20.23
C ASP A 131 8.57 9.22 19.02
N LYS A 132 9.81 8.96 18.56
CA LYS A 132 10.34 9.65 17.38
C LYS A 132 9.55 9.30 16.12
N LEU A 133 9.23 8.02 15.95
CA LEU A 133 8.48 7.57 14.79
C LEU A 133 7.07 8.15 14.76
N GLU A 134 6.38 8.17 15.89
CA GLU A 134 5.04 8.75 16.01
C GLU A 134 5.04 10.25 15.68
N GLN A 135 5.99 11.00 16.24
CA GLN A 135 6.14 12.43 15.95
C GLN A 135 6.43 12.67 14.46
N PHE A 136 7.35 11.91 13.88
CA PHE A 136 7.70 12.03 12.47
C PHE A 136 6.50 11.73 11.57
N LEU A 137 5.84 10.58 11.76
CA LEU A 137 4.70 10.18 10.93
C LEU A 137 3.53 11.14 11.08
N SER A 138 3.25 11.63 12.29
CA SER A 138 2.22 12.64 12.50
C SER A 138 2.54 13.94 11.76
N GLY A 139 3.78 14.39 11.79
CA GLY A 139 4.22 15.57 11.04
C GLY A 139 4.11 15.36 9.52
N MET A 140 4.52 14.20 9.02
CA MET A 140 4.43 13.87 7.59
C MET A 140 2.97 13.83 7.10
N ILE A 141 2.07 13.28 7.91
CA ILE A 141 0.64 13.25 7.58
C ILE A 141 0.05 14.65 7.55
N GLN A 142 0.43 15.53 8.47
CA GLN A 142 -0.04 16.92 8.46
C GLN A 142 0.42 17.69 7.21
N VAL A 143 1.64 17.46 6.74
CA VAL A 143 2.21 18.17 5.59
C VAL A 143 1.81 17.54 4.25
N TYR A 144 1.87 16.22 4.15
CA TYR A 144 1.70 15.49 2.89
C TYR A 144 0.44 14.64 2.85
N GLY A 145 -0.40 14.67 3.86
CA GLY A 145 -1.60 13.83 3.96
C GLY A 145 -2.51 13.86 2.74
N PRO A 146 -2.79 15.04 2.13
CA PRO A 146 -3.60 15.11 0.90
C PRO A 146 -2.99 14.34 -0.28
N ASP A 147 -1.66 14.27 -0.38
CA ASP A 147 -0.94 13.58 -1.45
C ASP A 147 -0.52 12.15 -1.07
N LEU A 148 -0.55 11.82 0.21
CA LEU A 148 -0.22 10.50 0.75
C LEU A 148 -1.45 9.59 0.68
N LEU A 149 -1.63 8.88 -0.43
CA LEU A 149 -2.82 8.08 -0.70
C LEU A 149 -2.91 6.87 0.23
N ARG A 150 -1.81 6.16 0.39
CA ARG A 150 -1.76 4.96 1.23
C ARG A 150 -0.37 4.72 1.80
N TYR A 151 -0.32 4.24 3.00
CA TYR A 151 0.92 3.76 3.61
C TYR A 151 0.63 2.54 4.49
N LYS A 152 1.56 1.59 4.47
CA LYS A 152 1.36 0.32 5.16
C LYS A 152 2.70 -0.37 5.43
N GLY A 153 2.84 -0.93 6.63
CA GLY A 153 4.09 -1.61 6.94
C GLY A 153 4.06 -2.42 8.22
N VAL A 154 5.12 -3.19 8.38
CA VAL A 154 5.43 -3.91 9.61
C VAL A 154 6.70 -3.32 10.18
N LEU A 155 6.64 -2.92 11.42
CA LEU A 155 7.72 -2.21 12.09
C LEU A 155 8.26 -3.00 13.29
N TRP A 156 9.56 -3.05 13.40
CA TRP A 156 10.25 -3.52 14.57
C TRP A 156 10.51 -2.34 15.51
N MET A 157 9.85 -2.35 16.67
CA MET A 157 9.99 -1.30 17.67
C MET A 157 10.94 -1.74 18.79
N LYS A 158 11.80 -0.85 19.26
CA LYS A 158 12.71 -1.10 20.37
C LYS A 158 11.92 -1.47 21.64
N GLY A 159 12.31 -2.57 22.28
CA GLY A 159 11.66 -3.05 23.50
C GLY A 159 10.33 -3.78 23.30
N ASN A 160 9.80 -3.84 22.07
CA ASN A 160 8.55 -4.54 21.80
C ASN A 160 8.82 -5.96 21.25
N PRO A 161 8.31 -7.01 21.92
CA PRO A 161 8.47 -8.40 21.45
C PRO A 161 7.57 -8.74 20.27
N ARG A 162 6.60 -7.86 19.93
CA ARG A 162 5.63 -8.05 18.85
C ARG A 162 5.95 -7.12 17.68
N ARG A 163 5.51 -7.50 16.51
CA ARG A 163 5.48 -6.61 15.34
C ARG A 163 4.47 -5.49 15.62
N VAL A 164 4.81 -4.28 15.22
CA VAL A 164 3.83 -3.20 15.12
C VAL A 164 3.44 -3.09 13.66
N VAL A 165 2.16 -3.20 13.38
CA VAL A 165 1.66 -2.99 12.05
C VAL A 165 1.09 -1.60 11.97
N PHE A 166 1.53 -0.88 10.96
CA PHE A 166 1.19 0.50 10.74
C PHE A 166 0.53 0.66 9.37
N GLN A 167 -0.56 1.38 9.34
CA GLN A 167 -1.27 1.62 8.08
C GLN A 167 -2.03 2.93 8.11
N GLY A 168 -2.29 3.47 6.94
CA GLY A 168 -3.15 4.63 6.81
C GLY A 168 -3.59 4.89 5.38
N VAL A 169 -4.56 5.77 5.30
CA VAL A 169 -5.15 6.30 4.08
C VAL A 169 -5.32 7.81 4.27
N HIS A 170 -4.68 8.60 3.43
CA HIS A 170 -4.63 10.05 3.57
C HIS A 170 -4.23 10.50 4.99
N MET A 171 -5.05 11.35 5.59
CA MET A 171 -4.85 11.92 6.93
C MET A 171 -5.08 10.93 8.08
N MET A 172 -5.60 9.73 7.78
CA MET A 172 -5.93 8.75 8.80
C MET A 172 -4.80 7.76 8.99
N MET A 173 -4.40 7.58 10.23
CA MET A 173 -3.31 6.73 10.64
C MET A 173 -3.78 5.79 11.74
N GLY A 174 -3.41 4.51 11.61
CA GLY A 174 -3.66 3.50 12.64
C GLY A 174 -2.48 2.56 12.81
N GLY A 175 -2.26 2.15 14.04
CA GLY A 175 -1.26 1.13 14.37
C GLY A 175 -1.86 0.07 15.28
N ASP A 176 -1.44 -1.17 15.10
CA ASP A 176 -1.90 -2.28 15.93
C ASP A 176 -0.76 -3.27 16.22
N MET A 177 -0.96 -4.09 17.24
CA MET A 177 0.01 -5.12 17.63
C MET A 177 -0.19 -6.41 16.84
N GLY A 178 0.74 -6.70 15.96
CA GLY A 178 0.79 -7.95 15.23
C GLY A 178 1.26 -9.14 16.07
N LYS A 179 1.56 -10.26 15.41
CA LYS A 179 2.10 -11.47 16.05
C LYS A 179 3.47 -11.20 16.66
N PRO A 180 3.87 -11.93 17.73
CA PRO A 180 5.24 -11.89 18.21
C PRO A 180 6.26 -12.29 17.11
N TRP A 181 7.47 -11.78 17.20
CA TRP A 181 8.58 -12.26 16.39
C TRP A 181 8.90 -13.72 16.74
N GLY A 182 9.08 -14.56 15.72
CA GLY A 182 9.42 -15.96 15.92
C GLY A 182 10.82 -16.14 16.52
N LYS A 183 11.07 -17.29 17.18
CA LYS A 183 12.42 -17.66 17.64
C LYS A 183 13.36 -17.79 16.43
N GLY A 184 14.45 -17.01 16.42
CA GLY A 184 15.44 -17.03 15.32
C GLY A 184 15.01 -16.25 14.07
N GLU A 185 13.83 -15.65 14.07
CA GLU A 185 13.39 -14.79 12.97
C GLU A 185 14.20 -13.50 12.94
N LYS A 186 14.68 -13.13 11.73
CA LYS A 186 15.37 -11.87 11.51
C LYS A 186 14.36 -10.72 11.58
N LYS A 187 14.45 -9.94 12.66
CA LYS A 187 13.57 -8.78 12.83
C LYS A 187 13.93 -7.71 11.82
N ARG A 188 12.92 -7.17 11.14
CA ARG A 188 13.09 -6.09 10.16
C ARG A 188 11.83 -5.25 10.06
N SER A 189 12.02 -4.00 9.69
CA SER A 189 10.92 -3.09 9.36
C SER A 189 10.82 -2.95 7.84
N VAL A 190 9.60 -2.98 7.35
CA VAL A 190 9.28 -2.68 5.94
C VAL A 190 8.06 -1.78 5.93
N MET A 191 8.13 -0.64 5.25
CA MET A 191 7.01 0.28 5.09
C MET A 191 6.93 0.77 3.64
N VAL A 192 5.75 0.67 3.06
CA VAL A 192 5.45 1.16 1.71
C VAL A 192 4.66 2.45 1.84
N PHE A 193 5.03 3.43 1.06
CA PHE A 193 4.31 4.68 0.87
C PHE A 193 3.84 4.77 -0.58
N ILE A 194 2.60 5.17 -0.78
CA ILE A 194 1.99 5.37 -2.09
C ILE A 194 1.36 6.75 -2.10
N GLY A 195 1.68 7.57 -3.09
CA GLY A 195 1.12 8.92 -3.17
C GLY A 195 1.56 9.68 -4.40
N LYS A 196 1.14 10.95 -4.46
CA LYS A 196 1.42 11.85 -5.58
C LYS A 196 2.69 12.65 -5.27
N LYS A 197 3.70 12.52 -6.12
CA LYS A 197 4.93 13.36 -6.05
C LYS A 197 5.51 13.48 -4.63
N LEU A 198 5.40 12.43 -3.83
CA LEU A 198 5.93 12.45 -2.47
C LEU A 198 7.45 12.62 -2.48
N PRO A 199 8.02 13.46 -1.61
CA PRO A 199 9.47 13.65 -1.51
C PRO A 199 10.13 12.45 -0.84
N LYS A 200 10.39 11.38 -1.61
CA LYS A 200 10.95 10.10 -1.17
C LYS A 200 12.14 10.29 -0.21
N ASP A 201 13.07 11.20 -0.56
CA ASP A 201 14.29 11.39 0.23
C ASP A 201 14.00 11.92 1.63
N ILE A 202 13.01 12.80 1.77
CA ILE A 202 12.58 13.34 3.08
C ILE A 202 11.96 12.22 3.92
N PHE A 203 11.12 11.38 3.31
CA PHE A 203 10.51 10.24 4.01
C PHE A 203 11.57 9.23 4.47
N ILE A 204 12.49 8.86 3.58
CA ILE A 204 13.55 7.89 3.89
C ILE A 204 14.46 8.43 4.98
N ALA A 205 14.97 9.65 4.85
CA ALA A 205 15.85 10.27 5.84
C ALA A 205 15.18 10.40 7.22
N GLY A 206 13.92 10.88 7.26
CA GLY A 206 13.20 10.99 8.52
C GLY A 206 12.91 9.65 9.19
N MET A 207 12.58 8.61 8.41
CA MET A 207 12.45 7.25 8.93
C MET A 207 13.79 6.73 9.49
N GLU A 208 14.93 7.02 8.86
CA GLU A 208 16.26 6.67 9.35
C GLU A 208 16.60 7.35 10.67
N GLU A 209 16.26 8.62 10.83
CA GLU A 209 16.45 9.38 12.09
C GLU A 209 15.63 8.83 13.25
N CYS A 210 14.52 8.15 12.96
CA CYS A 210 13.68 7.50 13.96
C CYS A 210 14.23 6.15 14.43
N LEU A 211 15.28 5.62 13.81
CA LEU A 211 15.90 4.38 14.23
C LEU A 211 16.61 4.56 15.58
N SER A 212 16.53 3.52 16.40
CA SER A 212 17.26 3.47 17.67
C SER A 212 18.76 3.24 17.41
N LYS A 213 19.55 3.97 18.12
CA LYS A 213 21.00 3.75 18.19
C LYS A 213 21.30 2.46 18.94
#